data_a9f26b72159e68edf507be2fadc483b7
#
_entry.id   a9f26b72159e68edf507be2fadc483b7
#
_cell.length_a   1.000
_cell.length_b   1.000
_cell.length_c   1.000
_cell.angle_alpha   90.00
_cell.angle_beta   90.00
_cell.angle_gamma   90.00
#
_symmetry.space_group_name_H-M   'P 1'
#
loop_
_entity.id
_entity.type
_entity.pdbx_description
1 polymer ?
#
loop_
_entity_poly.entity_id
_entity_poly.type
_entity_poly.pdbx_seq_one_letter_code
_entity_poly.pdbx_strand_id
1 'polypeptide(L)'
;MVGYVGRINERESQTIEAVKYSGTDSIGKIGLEKFYEQQLLGEVGSEQVETNALGRVTRVLDKTGAVSGNNLTLHLDSNLQQVGHEAFKDKRGALVAIEIESGGVLAMISAPSYDPNLFVSGISQKNYDRLLYSLDRPLFDRAVRGQYPPGSTIKPMFGLIGLEHNVVTPSYKINDNGYYYFKGIERPWRDHNFARGGHGNGVDLAKAIIESCNIYFYGLGVKTGIDLLSDYGSQFGLGATTGIDLPGEKRGIMPNRAWKKGARGKSWFNGDTINTSIGQGFMLATPLQLAVMSARIASRGEVRTPQLVKAINGQEQPIIKSDKDISISDKHWDYVHRAMQDVVHSDRGTARSISEGLTYKIAGKTGTAQAISIDAEDKYDSTKIAERQWDHALFIAFAPADDPKIAIGLIVENGEHGGSAAAPIARAVIDAYMQSNLSTSMAER
;
A
#
# COMPACT_ATOMS: atom_id res chain seq x y z
N MET A 1 7.67 -7.74 -8.09
CA MET A 1 7.46 -8.55 -6.89
C MET A 1 8.26 -9.85 -6.91
N VAL A 2 7.95 -10.88 -7.73
CA VAL A 2 8.76 -12.13 -7.79
C VAL A 2 10.21 -11.80 -8.08
N GLY A 3 10.48 -10.99 -9.06
CA GLY A 3 11.83 -10.62 -9.44
C GLY A 3 12.34 -11.44 -10.65
N TYR A 4 13.65 -11.44 -10.80
CA TYR A 4 14.36 -12.24 -11.80
C TYR A 4 15.78 -12.51 -11.33
N VAL A 5 16.35 -13.59 -11.86
CA VAL A 5 17.78 -13.91 -11.75
C VAL A 5 18.55 -13.32 -12.93
N GLY A 6 19.79 -13.03 -12.74
CA GLY A 6 20.65 -12.52 -13.80
C GLY A 6 22.13 -12.72 -13.46
N ARG A 7 23.01 -12.53 -14.45
CA ARG A 7 24.45 -12.79 -14.28
C ARG A 7 25.04 -12.01 -13.11
N ILE A 8 25.88 -12.69 -12.34
CA ILE A 8 26.68 -12.12 -11.26
C ILE A 8 27.59 -11.02 -11.83
N ASN A 9 27.47 -9.81 -11.31
CA ASN A 9 28.34 -8.70 -11.71
C ASN A 9 29.58 -8.61 -10.80
N GLU A 10 30.54 -7.76 -11.18
CA GLU A 10 31.81 -7.60 -10.46
C GLU A 10 31.63 -7.19 -8.98
N ARG A 11 30.65 -6.36 -8.66
CA ARG A 11 30.37 -5.97 -7.25
C ARG A 11 29.79 -7.14 -6.47
N GLU A 12 28.87 -7.86 -7.07
CA GLU A 12 28.25 -9.04 -6.43
C GLU A 12 29.29 -10.12 -6.19
N SER A 13 30.20 -10.37 -7.15
CA SER A 13 31.27 -11.36 -7.00
C SER A 13 32.21 -11.09 -5.81
N GLN A 14 32.33 -9.84 -5.38
CA GLN A 14 33.10 -9.46 -4.21
C GLN A 14 32.37 -9.72 -2.86
N THR A 15 31.07 -9.95 -2.90
CA THR A 15 30.22 -10.10 -1.70
C THR A 15 29.68 -11.49 -1.48
N ILE A 16 29.72 -12.35 -2.51
CA ILE A 16 29.21 -13.73 -2.45
C ILE A 16 30.34 -14.73 -2.09
N GLU A 17 29.95 -15.85 -1.51
CA GLU A 17 30.84 -16.98 -1.27
C GLU A 17 31.09 -17.74 -2.59
N ALA A 18 32.26 -17.57 -3.20
CA ALA A 18 32.59 -18.15 -4.51
C ALA A 18 32.32 -19.65 -4.63
N VAL A 19 32.50 -20.42 -3.54
CA VAL A 19 32.25 -21.86 -3.51
C VAL A 19 30.76 -22.18 -3.71
N LYS A 20 29.85 -21.44 -3.08
CA LYS A 20 28.40 -21.65 -3.21
C LYS A 20 27.89 -21.34 -4.62
N TYR A 21 28.55 -20.44 -5.34
CA TYR A 21 28.20 -20.04 -6.71
C TYR A 21 29.06 -20.71 -7.79
N SER A 22 29.90 -21.69 -7.44
CA SER A 22 30.78 -22.36 -8.42
C SER A 22 30.03 -23.13 -9.52
N GLY A 23 28.76 -23.47 -9.27
CA GLY A 23 27.89 -24.16 -10.25
C GLY A 23 26.92 -23.25 -11.00
N THR A 24 26.95 -21.92 -10.77
CA THR A 24 26.06 -20.96 -11.43
C THR A 24 26.75 -19.63 -11.68
N ASP A 25 26.35 -18.94 -12.76
CA ASP A 25 26.76 -17.56 -13.06
C ASP A 25 25.64 -16.53 -12.70
N SER A 26 24.56 -16.99 -12.12
CA SER A 26 23.34 -16.20 -11.89
C SER A 26 23.04 -16.01 -10.41
N ILE A 27 22.41 -14.88 -10.09
CA ILE A 27 21.99 -14.47 -8.75
C ILE A 27 20.66 -13.72 -8.82
N GLY A 28 19.82 -13.79 -7.80
CA GLY A 28 18.60 -12.99 -7.67
C GLY A 28 18.88 -11.50 -7.65
N LYS A 29 18.29 -10.74 -8.57
CA LYS A 29 18.56 -9.31 -8.75
C LYS A 29 17.60 -8.42 -7.98
N ILE A 30 16.35 -8.78 -7.98
CA ILE A 30 15.27 -8.01 -7.33
C ILE A 30 14.17 -8.96 -6.83
N GLY A 31 13.24 -8.42 -6.05
CA GLY A 31 12.05 -9.15 -5.61
C GLY A 31 12.36 -10.30 -4.66
N LEU A 32 11.49 -11.32 -4.68
CA LEU A 32 11.65 -12.53 -3.87
C LEU A 32 12.93 -13.31 -4.24
N GLU A 33 13.29 -13.34 -5.52
CA GLU A 33 14.54 -13.96 -5.98
C GLU A 33 15.76 -13.42 -5.24
N LYS A 34 15.79 -12.12 -4.99
CA LYS A 34 16.87 -11.48 -4.21
C LYS A 34 16.72 -11.67 -2.71
N PHE A 35 15.51 -11.56 -2.18
CA PHE A 35 15.28 -11.63 -0.73
C PHE A 35 15.54 -13.02 -0.18
N TYR A 36 15.11 -14.04 -0.94
CA TYR A 36 15.24 -15.45 -0.58
C TYR A 36 16.37 -16.16 -1.34
N GLU A 37 17.35 -15.44 -1.87
CA GLU A 37 18.48 -15.99 -2.65
C GLU A 37 19.12 -17.20 -1.96
N GLN A 38 19.44 -17.10 -0.66
CA GLN A 38 20.08 -18.18 0.08
C GLN A 38 19.19 -19.43 0.23
N GLN A 39 17.88 -19.25 0.17
CA GLN A 39 16.92 -20.36 0.23
C GLN A 39 16.73 -21.01 -1.14
N LEU A 40 16.82 -20.22 -2.21
CA LEU A 40 16.56 -20.65 -3.57
C LEU A 40 17.79 -21.24 -4.27
N LEU A 41 19.01 -20.84 -3.86
CA LEU A 41 20.26 -21.20 -4.55
C LEU A 41 20.56 -22.71 -4.55
N GLY A 42 20.23 -23.44 -3.46
CA GLY A 42 20.63 -24.82 -3.29
C GLY A 42 22.12 -25.01 -2.97
N GLU A 43 22.58 -26.23 -3.06
CA GLU A 43 23.98 -26.61 -2.80
C GLU A 43 24.61 -27.26 -4.04
N VAL A 44 25.81 -26.79 -4.41
CA VAL A 44 26.53 -27.34 -5.58
C VAL A 44 27.07 -28.74 -5.26
N GLY A 45 26.88 -29.66 -6.21
CA GLY A 45 27.53 -30.95 -6.15
C GLY A 45 29.00 -30.84 -6.59
N SER A 46 29.80 -31.83 -6.20
CA SER A 46 31.20 -31.90 -6.57
C SER A 46 31.60 -33.35 -6.93
N GLU A 47 32.48 -33.48 -7.90
CA GLU A 47 33.13 -34.74 -8.21
C GLU A 47 34.64 -34.58 -8.06
N GLN A 48 35.24 -35.42 -7.24
CA GLN A 48 36.70 -35.57 -7.18
C GLN A 48 37.12 -36.68 -8.15
N VAL A 49 37.92 -36.30 -9.13
CA VAL A 49 38.34 -37.21 -10.19
C VAL A 49 39.83 -37.35 -10.25
N GLU A 50 40.31 -38.58 -10.56
CA GLU A 50 41.69 -38.83 -10.92
C GLU A 50 41.84 -38.64 -12.45
N THR A 51 42.85 -37.86 -12.84
CA THR A 51 43.13 -37.62 -14.29
C THR A 51 44.50 -38.12 -14.68
N ASN A 52 44.63 -38.55 -15.92
CA ASN A 52 45.96 -38.86 -16.51
C ASN A 52 46.72 -37.57 -16.88
N ALA A 53 47.96 -37.73 -17.37
CA ALA A 53 48.81 -36.61 -17.77
C ALA A 53 48.24 -35.73 -18.90
N LEU A 54 47.20 -36.18 -19.60
CA LEU A 54 46.49 -35.45 -20.64
C LEU A 54 45.19 -34.79 -20.16
N GLY A 55 44.91 -34.82 -18.82
CA GLY A 55 43.72 -34.26 -18.25
C GLY A 55 42.44 -35.10 -18.43
N ARG A 56 42.54 -36.31 -18.95
CA ARG A 56 41.38 -37.21 -19.10
C ARG A 56 41.06 -37.91 -17.78
N VAL A 57 39.78 -37.85 -17.37
CA VAL A 57 39.28 -38.55 -16.17
C VAL A 57 39.53 -40.07 -16.34
N THR A 58 40.25 -40.67 -15.41
CA THR A 58 40.53 -42.11 -15.34
C THR A 58 39.63 -42.80 -14.32
N ARG A 59 39.30 -42.12 -13.24
CA ARG A 59 38.46 -42.65 -12.19
C ARG A 59 37.78 -41.53 -11.40
N VAL A 60 36.53 -41.71 -10.98
CA VAL A 60 35.85 -40.89 -9.98
C VAL A 60 36.23 -41.40 -8.61
N LEU A 61 36.81 -40.55 -7.76
CA LEU A 61 37.26 -40.89 -6.41
C LEU A 61 36.15 -40.64 -5.40
N ASP A 62 35.41 -39.53 -5.55
CA ASP A 62 34.29 -39.16 -4.68
C ASP A 62 33.28 -38.33 -5.50
N LYS A 63 32.02 -38.41 -5.09
CA LYS A 63 30.92 -37.65 -5.71
C LYS A 63 29.90 -37.25 -4.67
N THR A 64 29.76 -35.95 -4.48
CA THR A 64 28.66 -35.36 -3.69
C THR A 64 27.60 -34.84 -4.66
N GLY A 65 26.36 -35.29 -4.52
CA GLY A 65 25.24 -34.83 -5.35
C GLY A 65 24.88 -33.38 -5.06
N ALA A 66 24.43 -32.66 -6.09
CA ALA A 66 23.85 -31.33 -5.90
C ALA A 66 22.51 -31.43 -5.13
N VAL A 67 22.21 -30.46 -4.28
CA VAL A 67 20.94 -30.33 -3.57
C VAL A 67 20.17 -29.13 -4.16
N SER A 68 18.92 -29.37 -4.57
CA SER A 68 18.07 -28.29 -5.08
C SER A 68 17.75 -27.27 -3.98
N GLY A 69 17.60 -26.01 -4.38
CA GLY A 69 17.10 -24.97 -3.49
C GLY A 69 15.67 -25.24 -2.99
N ASN A 70 15.26 -24.50 -2.01
CA ASN A 70 13.97 -24.68 -1.37
C ASN A 70 12.82 -24.20 -2.27
N ASN A 71 11.67 -24.85 -2.15
CA ASN A 71 10.43 -24.40 -2.76
C ASN A 71 9.77 -23.35 -1.88
N LEU A 72 9.38 -22.21 -2.47
CA LEU A 72 8.60 -21.18 -1.79
C LEU A 72 7.14 -21.27 -2.21
N THR A 73 6.24 -21.41 -1.24
CA THR A 73 4.80 -21.25 -1.44
C THR A 73 4.41 -19.85 -0.97
N LEU A 74 3.72 -19.09 -1.82
CA LEU A 74 3.35 -17.72 -1.55
C LEU A 74 1.91 -17.62 -1.05
N HIS A 75 1.59 -16.54 -0.33
CA HIS A 75 0.21 -16.14 -0.02
C HIS A 75 -0.52 -15.63 -1.27
N LEU A 76 0.23 -15.25 -2.30
CA LEU A 76 -0.34 -14.71 -3.54
C LEU A 76 -1.34 -15.66 -4.18
N ASP A 77 -2.51 -15.13 -4.45
CA ASP A 77 -3.53 -15.74 -5.27
C ASP A 77 -3.36 -15.27 -6.72
N SER A 78 -3.08 -16.21 -7.62
CA SER A 78 -2.83 -15.90 -9.05
C SER A 78 -4.05 -15.31 -9.74
N ASN A 79 -5.26 -15.71 -9.34
CA ASN A 79 -6.50 -15.17 -9.90
C ASN A 79 -6.72 -13.71 -9.43
N LEU A 80 -6.53 -13.43 -8.14
CA LEU A 80 -6.60 -12.06 -7.62
C LEU A 80 -5.54 -11.15 -8.25
N GLN A 81 -4.33 -11.68 -8.44
CA GLN A 81 -3.25 -10.95 -9.10
C GLN A 81 -3.61 -10.61 -10.56
N GLN A 82 -4.19 -11.56 -11.29
CA GLN A 82 -4.62 -11.36 -12.67
C GLN A 82 -5.79 -10.37 -12.75
N VAL A 83 -6.85 -10.59 -11.99
CA VAL A 83 -8.03 -9.69 -11.96
C VAL A 83 -7.63 -8.26 -11.61
N GLY A 84 -6.77 -8.09 -10.61
CA GLY A 84 -6.25 -6.78 -10.24
C GLY A 84 -5.43 -6.13 -11.35
N HIS A 85 -4.56 -6.89 -12.02
CA HIS A 85 -3.77 -6.37 -13.13
C HIS A 85 -4.66 -5.93 -14.31
N GLU A 86 -5.63 -6.75 -14.69
CA GLU A 86 -6.59 -6.44 -15.76
C GLU A 86 -7.47 -5.23 -15.43
N ALA A 87 -7.86 -5.05 -14.15
CA ALA A 87 -8.67 -3.93 -13.71
C ALA A 87 -7.97 -2.56 -13.86
N PHE A 88 -6.63 -2.53 -13.83
CA PHE A 88 -5.88 -1.30 -14.11
C PHE A 88 -5.96 -0.90 -15.58
N LYS A 89 -6.10 -1.83 -16.51
CA LYS A 89 -6.06 -1.54 -17.96
C LYS A 89 -4.83 -0.69 -18.31
N ASP A 90 -5.06 0.48 -18.92
CA ASP A 90 -4.01 1.44 -19.31
C ASP A 90 -3.63 2.42 -18.18
N LYS A 91 -4.18 2.26 -16.98
CA LYS A 91 -3.91 3.16 -15.85
C LYS A 91 -2.58 2.83 -15.19
N ARG A 92 -1.92 3.87 -14.69
CA ARG A 92 -0.73 3.77 -13.83
C ARG A 92 -1.16 3.71 -12.37
N GLY A 93 -0.50 2.90 -11.58
CA GLY A 93 -0.81 2.84 -10.16
C GLY A 93 -0.31 1.58 -9.48
N ALA A 94 -0.83 1.30 -8.29
CA ALA A 94 -0.54 0.08 -7.54
C ALA A 94 -1.71 -0.31 -6.64
N LEU A 95 -1.85 -1.62 -6.43
CA LEU A 95 -2.79 -2.20 -5.49
C LEU A 95 -2.06 -3.24 -4.64
N VAL A 96 -2.34 -3.22 -3.34
CA VAL A 96 -1.93 -4.29 -2.42
C VAL A 96 -3.17 -4.79 -1.71
N ALA A 97 -3.39 -6.11 -1.72
CA ALA A 97 -4.45 -6.80 -1.00
C ALA A 97 -3.82 -7.71 0.07
N ILE A 98 -4.30 -7.62 1.30
CA ILE A 98 -3.78 -8.35 2.46
C ILE A 98 -4.92 -9.17 3.07
N GLU A 99 -4.65 -10.44 3.36
CA GLU A 99 -5.48 -11.28 4.20
C GLU A 99 -5.36 -10.82 5.65
N ILE A 100 -6.48 -10.51 6.29
CA ILE A 100 -6.46 -9.87 7.61
C ILE A 100 -6.01 -10.84 8.69
N GLU A 101 -6.36 -12.11 8.58
CA GLU A 101 -6.08 -13.13 9.60
C GLU A 101 -4.59 -13.50 9.68
N SER A 102 -3.91 -13.63 8.54
CA SER A 102 -2.51 -14.03 8.45
C SER A 102 -1.53 -12.86 8.28
N GLY A 103 -1.98 -11.75 7.71
CA GLY A 103 -1.12 -10.71 7.16
C GLY A 103 -0.56 -11.06 5.78
N GLY A 104 -0.97 -12.19 5.20
CA GLY A 104 -0.51 -12.65 3.90
C GLY A 104 -0.92 -11.70 2.77
N VAL A 105 0.03 -11.39 1.89
CA VAL A 105 -0.22 -10.53 0.71
C VAL A 105 -0.81 -11.37 -0.40
N LEU A 106 -2.12 -11.23 -0.63
CA LEU A 106 -2.89 -11.98 -1.62
C LEU A 106 -2.71 -11.47 -3.05
N ALA A 107 -2.51 -10.17 -3.21
CA ALA A 107 -2.20 -9.55 -4.49
C ALA A 107 -1.33 -8.31 -4.29
N MET A 108 -0.35 -8.13 -5.20
CA MET A 108 0.52 -6.94 -5.21
C MET A 108 0.80 -6.54 -6.65
N ILE A 109 0.17 -5.46 -7.08
CA ILE A 109 0.19 -4.97 -8.45
C ILE A 109 0.92 -3.64 -8.52
N SER A 110 1.81 -3.50 -9.49
CA SER A 110 2.43 -2.24 -9.90
C SER A 110 2.24 -2.08 -11.42
N ALA A 111 1.40 -1.16 -11.82
CA ALA A 111 1.02 -0.92 -13.20
C ALA A 111 1.63 0.38 -13.74
N PRO A 112 2.12 0.40 -15.00
CA PRO A 112 2.35 -0.76 -15.84
C PRO A 112 3.48 -1.65 -15.32
N SER A 113 3.46 -2.93 -15.68
CA SER A 113 4.48 -3.91 -15.35
C SER A 113 5.35 -4.24 -16.58
N TYR A 114 6.26 -5.18 -16.41
CA TYR A 114 7.11 -5.69 -17.46
C TYR A 114 7.31 -7.20 -17.31
N ASP A 115 7.69 -7.87 -18.40
CA ASP A 115 8.05 -9.29 -18.39
C ASP A 115 9.46 -9.49 -17.78
N PRO A 116 9.58 -10.12 -16.59
CA PRO A 116 10.86 -10.33 -15.93
C PRO A 116 11.74 -11.33 -16.71
N ASN A 117 11.18 -12.22 -17.55
CA ASN A 117 11.93 -13.19 -18.34
C ASN A 117 12.86 -12.52 -19.35
N LEU A 118 12.56 -11.27 -19.75
CA LEU A 118 13.47 -10.51 -20.62
C LEU A 118 14.88 -10.33 -20.01
N PHE A 119 15.02 -10.43 -18.70
CA PHE A 119 16.29 -10.20 -18.00
C PHE A 119 17.09 -11.47 -17.73
N VAL A 120 16.45 -12.65 -17.73
CA VAL A 120 17.06 -13.93 -17.34
C VAL A 120 18.24 -14.31 -18.25
N SER A 121 18.06 -14.24 -19.57
CA SER A 121 19.10 -14.56 -20.55
C SER A 121 19.84 -13.32 -21.08
N GLY A 122 19.65 -12.17 -20.44
CA GLY A 122 20.15 -10.88 -20.90
C GLY A 122 19.14 -10.17 -21.80
N ILE A 123 18.79 -8.95 -21.43
CA ILE A 123 17.86 -8.11 -22.20
C ILE A 123 18.57 -7.40 -23.34
N SER A 124 17.96 -7.34 -24.54
CA SER A 124 18.50 -6.53 -25.63
C SER A 124 18.46 -5.03 -25.29
N GLN A 125 19.44 -4.26 -25.79
CA GLN A 125 19.49 -2.81 -25.58
C GLN A 125 18.17 -2.13 -25.97
N LYS A 126 17.59 -2.51 -27.11
CA LYS A 126 16.30 -1.99 -27.59
C LYS A 126 15.17 -2.20 -26.57
N ASN A 127 15.05 -3.41 -26.00
CA ASN A 127 14.01 -3.70 -25.02
C ASN A 127 14.27 -3.00 -23.69
N TYR A 128 15.54 -2.93 -23.26
CA TYR A 128 15.92 -2.22 -22.05
C TYR A 128 15.62 -0.72 -22.15
N ASP A 129 16.00 -0.08 -23.26
CA ASP A 129 15.75 1.32 -23.51
C ASP A 129 14.24 1.65 -23.52
N ARG A 130 13.43 0.78 -24.13
CA ARG A 130 11.96 0.91 -24.12
C ARG A 130 11.40 0.91 -22.69
N LEU A 131 11.91 0.09 -21.79
CA LEU A 131 11.49 0.04 -20.40
C LEU A 131 12.05 1.22 -19.58
N LEU A 132 13.33 1.54 -19.78
CA LEU A 132 14.06 2.56 -19.00
C LEU A 132 13.56 3.98 -19.29
N TYR A 133 13.36 4.31 -20.58
CA TYR A 133 12.94 5.65 -21.03
C TYR A 133 11.42 5.80 -21.16
N SER A 134 10.66 4.78 -20.79
CA SER A 134 9.20 4.89 -20.74
C SER A 134 8.77 5.94 -19.72
N LEU A 135 7.93 6.88 -20.15
CA LEU A 135 7.31 7.87 -19.27
C LEU A 135 6.46 7.23 -18.17
N ASP A 136 5.97 6.01 -18.40
CA ASP A 136 5.15 5.27 -17.43
C ASP A 136 5.99 4.46 -16.42
N ARG A 137 7.32 4.44 -16.60
CA ARG A 137 8.30 3.87 -15.66
C ARG A 137 7.93 2.45 -15.20
N PRO A 138 7.80 1.46 -16.11
CA PRO A 138 7.39 0.09 -15.76
C PRO A 138 8.38 -0.63 -14.82
N LEU A 139 9.66 -0.23 -14.81
CA LEU A 139 10.68 -0.77 -13.89
C LEU A 139 10.55 -0.22 -12.46
N PHE A 140 9.71 0.77 -12.23
CA PHE A 140 9.50 1.36 -10.90
C PHE A 140 8.38 0.61 -10.17
N ASP A 141 8.74 -0.10 -9.09
CA ASP A 141 7.76 -0.77 -8.23
C ASP A 141 6.98 0.25 -7.39
N ARG A 142 5.77 0.55 -7.83
CA ARG A 142 4.88 1.52 -7.18
C ARG A 142 4.34 1.02 -5.85
N ALA A 143 4.17 -0.29 -5.70
CA ALA A 143 3.53 -0.89 -4.52
C ALA A 143 4.34 -0.65 -3.24
N VAL A 144 5.65 -0.84 -3.30
CA VAL A 144 6.56 -0.72 -2.14
C VAL A 144 7.46 0.51 -2.18
N ARG A 145 7.61 1.18 -3.33
CA ARG A 145 8.52 2.31 -3.51
C ARG A 145 7.84 3.62 -3.88
N GLY A 146 6.63 3.57 -4.44
CA GLY A 146 5.83 4.76 -4.72
C GLY A 146 5.43 5.44 -3.43
N GLN A 147 5.74 6.73 -3.29
CA GLN A 147 5.43 7.52 -2.10
C GLN A 147 4.50 8.66 -2.52
N TYR A 148 3.27 8.62 -2.04
CA TYR A 148 2.21 9.54 -2.43
C TYR A 148 1.57 10.16 -1.19
N PRO A 149 1.07 11.40 -1.26
CA PRO A 149 0.21 11.92 -0.21
C PRO A 149 -1.01 10.98 -0.07
N PRO A 150 -1.31 10.47 1.14
CA PRO A 150 -2.42 9.54 1.31
C PRO A 150 -3.80 10.20 1.15
N GLY A 151 -3.86 11.51 1.19
CA GLY A 151 -5.10 12.26 1.09
C GLY A 151 -6.12 11.81 2.13
N SER A 152 -7.38 11.89 1.79
CA SER A 152 -8.50 11.56 2.70
C SER A 152 -8.57 10.10 3.15
N THR A 153 -7.72 9.19 2.67
CA THR A 153 -7.72 7.79 3.14
C THR A 153 -7.34 7.65 4.61
N ILE A 154 -6.63 8.64 5.19
CA ILE A 154 -6.22 8.63 6.60
C ILE A 154 -7.32 9.11 7.57
N LYS A 155 -8.41 9.69 7.06
CA LYS A 155 -9.46 10.29 7.91
C LYS A 155 -10.12 9.31 8.88
N PRO A 156 -10.42 8.04 8.52
CA PRO A 156 -10.92 7.07 9.49
C PRO A 156 -9.98 6.89 10.68
N MET A 157 -8.68 6.73 10.45
CA MET A 157 -7.66 6.62 11.49
C MET A 157 -7.67 7.86 12.40
N PHE A 158 -7.67 9.06 11.83
CA PHE A 158 -7.71 10.30 12.61
C PHE A 158 -9.02 10.48 13.38
N GLY A 159 -10.14 9.98 12.82
CA GLY A 159 -11.42 9.91 13.51
C GLY A 159 -11.37 9.02 14.76
N LEU A 160 -10.76 7.85 14.66
CA LEU A 160 -10.53 6.93 15.78
C LEU A 160 -9.72 7.61 16.90
N ILE A 161 -8.62 8.26 16.55
CA ILE A 161 -7.78 8.99 17.52
C ILE A 161 -8.58 10.08 18.23
N GLY A 162 -9.36 10.86 17.46
CA GLY A 162 -10.18 11.94 18.00
C GLY A 162 -11.25 11.45 18.98
N LEU A 163 -11.87 10.30 18.72
CA LEU A 163 -12.84 9.67 19.62
C LEU A 163 -12.15 9.09 20.86
N GLU A 164 -11.07 8.34 20.70
CA GLU A 164 -10.39 7.65 21.80
C GLU A 164 -9.83 8.63 22.83
N HIS A 165 -9.29 9.74 22.36
CA HIS A 165 -8.75 10.79 23.24
C HIS A 165 -9.76 11.86 23.63
N ASN A 166 -11.06 11.63 23.40
CA ASN A 166 -12.16 12.56 23.74
C ASN A 166 -11.97 13.97 23.18
N VAL A 167 -11.23 14.13 22.06
CA VAL A 167 -11.09 15.41 21.34
C VAL A 167 -12.40 15.79 20.68
N VAL A 168 -13.12 14.77 20.21
CA VAL A 168 -14.50 14.86 19.71
C VAL A 168 -15.32 13.70 20.26
N THR A 169 -16.66 13.87 20.25
CA THR A 169 -17.62 12.82 20.58
C THR A 169 -18.47 12.49 19.35
N PRO A 170 -19.18 11.38 19.30
CA PRO A 170 -20.14 11.10 18.22
C PRO A 170 -21.18 12.19 18.00
N SER A 171 -21.52 12.95 19.04
CA SER A 171 -22.49 14.07 18.98
C SER A 171 -21.86 15.41 18.63
N TYR A 172 -20.53 15.52 18.60
CA TYR A 172 -19.85 16.76 18.23
C TYR A 172 -20.10 17.10 16.75
N LYS A 173 -20.61 18.30 16.50
CA LYS A 173 -21.01 18.77 15.17
C LYS A 173 -20.39 20.13 14.86
N ILE A 174 -20.11 20.35 13.59
CA ILE A 174 -19.67 21.64 13.07
C ILE A 174 -20.61 22.10 11.95
N ASN A 175 -20.51 23.39 11.60
CA ASN A 175 -21.10 23.94 10.39
C ASN A 175 -19.98 24.13 9.36
N ASP A 176 -20.17 23.57 8.17
CA ASP A 176 -19.23 23.66 7.07
C ASP A 176 -19.82 24.50 5.93
N ASN A 177 -19.24 25.67 5.72
CA ASN A 177 -19.53 26.58 4.63
C ASN A 177 -18.48 26.52 3.51
N GLY A 178 -17.59 25.52 3.54
CA GLY A 178 -16.53 25.33 2.54
C GLY A 178 -15.19 25.94 2.91
N TYR A 179 -15.08 26.67 4.03
CA TYR A 179 -13.86 27.37 4.42
C TYR A 179 -13.51 27.14 5.89
N TYR A 180 -12.22 26.92 6.16
CA TYR A 180 -11.67 26.83 7.51
C TYR A 180 -10.72 28.02 7.77
N TYR A 181 -11.05 28.83 8.75
CA TYR A 181 -10.26 29.97 9.17
C TYR A 181 -9.45 29.64 10.41
N PHE A 182 -8.18 29.98 10.40
CA PHE A 182 -7.29 29.83 11.56
C PHE A 182 -6.81 31.21 12.03
N LYS A 183 -6.89 31.46 13.33
CA LYS A 183 -6.53 32.77 13.93
C LYS A 183 -5.09 33.18 13.56
N GLY A 184 -4.93 34.38 13.03
CA GLY A 184 -3.62 34.93 12.63
C GLY A 184 -3.16 34.51 11.23
N ILE A 185 -3.99 33.83 10.46
CA ILE A 185 -3.74 33.49 9.05
C ILE A 185 -4.90 34.04 8.21
N GLU A 186 -4.62 34.97 7.31
CA GLU A 186 -5.65 35.64 6.51
C GLU A 186 -6.31 34.67 5.51
N ARG A 187 -5.48 33.77 4.91
CA ARG A 187 -5.96 32.85 3.88
C ARG A 187 -6.61 31.62 4.51
N PRO A 188 -7.90 31.35 4.22
CA PRO A 188 -8.56 30.13 4.69
C PRO A 188 -8.12 28.87 3.91
N TRP A 189 -8.20 27.71 4.55
CA TRP A 189 -8.19 26.42 3.89
C TRP A 189 -9.58 26.11 3.31
N ARG A 190 -9.61 25.46 2.13
CA ARG A 190 -10.84 25.15 1.41
C ARG A 190 -11.23 23.69 1.60
N ASP A 191 -12.53 23.45 1.69
CA ASP A 191 -13.07 22.11 1.47
C ASP A 191 -13.05 21.76 -0.03
N HIS A 192 -13.03 20.49 -0.38
CA HIS A 192 -13.17 20.06 -1.78
C HIS A 192 -14.54 20.47 -2.36
N ASN A 193 -15.56 20.64 -1.51
CA ASN A 193 -16.92 21.03 -1.88
C ASN A 193 -17.19 22.55 -1.69
N PHE A 194 -16.14 23.38 -1.50
CA PHE A 194 -16.27 24.81 -1.19
C PHE A 194 -17.12 25.57 -2.21
N ALA A 195 -17.03 25.22 -3.49
CA ALA A 195 -17.77 25.87 -4.57
C ALA A 195 -19.29 25.65 -4.49
N ARG A 196 -19.73 24.62 -3.73
CA ARG A 196 -21.15 24.29 -3.49
C ARG A 196 -21.59 24.72 -2.09
N GLY A 197 -20.78 25.49 -1.35
CA GLY A 197 -21.08 25.96 0.00
C GLY A 197 -20.75 24.97 1.12
N GLY A 198 -19.83 24.03 0.89
CA GLY A 198 -19.40 23.01 1.85
C GLY A 198 -20.44 21.91 2.06
N HIS A 199 -20.41 21.28 3.25
CA HIS A 199 -21.29 20.16 3.63
C HIS A 199 -22.49 20.59 4.49
N GLY A 200 -22.64 21.92 4.69
CA GLY A 200 -23.77 22.52 5.43
C GLY A 200 -23.67 22.35 6.95
N ASN A 201 -24.83 22.41 7.60
CA ASN A 201 -24.91 22.40 9.06
C ASN A 201 -24.92 20.99 9.63
N GLY A 202 -24.45 20.85 10.86
CA GLY A 202 -24.54 19.63 11.64
C GLY A 202 -23.65 18.49 11.15
N VAL A 203 -22.48 18.80 10.59
CA VAL A 203 -21.48 17.80 10.17
C VAL A 203 -20.85 17.18 11.42
N ASP A 204 -21.17 15.94 11.71
CA ASP A 204 -20.51 15.09 12.70
C ASP A 204 -19.39 14.26 12.07
N LEU A 205 -18.71 13.44 12.88
CA LEU A 205 -17.59 12.64 12.41
C LEU A 205 -18.01 11.59 11.35
N ALA A 206 -19.19 10.96 11.53
CA ALA A 206 -19.66 9.98 10.54
C ALA A 206 -19.89 10.65 9.19
N LYS A 207 -20.66 11.74 9.15
CA LYS A 207 -20.88 12.53 7.93
C LYS A 207 -19.55 13.01 7.34
N ALA A 208 -18.60 13.45 8.18
CA ALA A 208 -17.29 13.91 7.72
C ALA A 208 -16.45 12.78 7.08
N ILE A 209 -16.59 11.53 7.53
CA ILE A 209 -15.96 10.37 6.89
C ILE A 209 -16.67 10.01 5.58
N ILE A 210 -18.00 9.92 5.61
CA ILE A 210 -18.86 9.51 4.48
C ILE A 210 -18.69 10.46 3.28
N GLU A 211 -18.83 11.77 3.54
CA GLU A 211 -18.78 12.81 2.52
C GLU A 211 -17.36 13.40 2.35
N SER A 212 -16.38 12.91 3.12
CA SER A 212 -14.98 13.34 3.08
C SER A 212 -14.73 14.83 3.42
N CYS A 213 -15.50 15.42 4.35
CA CYS A 213 -15.39 16.83 4.74
C CYS A 213 -14.00 17.18 5.28
N ASN A 214 -13.30 18.12 4.63
CA ASN A 214 -11.99 18.58 5.08
C ASN A 214 -12.09 19.50 6.31
N ILE A 215 -13.11 20.35 6.36
CA ILE A 215 -13.28 21.36 7.43
C ILE A 215 -13.35 20.70 8.80
N TYR A 216 -14.08 19.58 8.91
CA TYR A 216 -14.13 18.80 10.13
C TYR A 216 -12.74 18.33 10.55
N PHE A 217 -11.99 17.76 9.63
CA PHE A 217 -10.66 17.19 9.90
C PHE A 217 -9.58 18.25 10.13
N TYR A 218 -9.66 19.42 9.52
CA TYR A 218 -8.81 20.57 9.88
C TYR A 218 -8.96 20.91 11.36
N GLY A 219 -10.22 21.08 11.82
CA GLY A 219 -10.52 21.36 13.21
C GLY A 219 -10.11 20.23 14.16
N LEU A 220 -10.38 18.98 13.78
CA LEU A 220 -9.97 17.81 14.55
C LEU A 220 -8.44 17.76 14.70
N GLY A 221 -7.70 17.90 13.60
CA GLY A 221 -6.24 17.82 13.60
C GLY A 221 -5.59 18.90 14.46
N VAL A 222 -6.10 20.14 14.40
CA VAL A 222 -5.58 21.23 15.25
C VAL A 222 -5.83 20.94 16.73
N LYS A 223 -7.02 20.43 17.09
CA LYS A 223 -7.37 20.08 18.48
C LYS A 223 -6.56 18.89 19.01
N THR A 224 -6.33 17.89 18.18
CA THR A 224 -5.57 16.68 18.52
C THR A 224 -4.08 16.96 18.64
N GLY A 225 -3.55 17.80 17.74
CA GLY A 225 -2.12 18.11 17.66
C GLY A 225 -1.32 17.04 16.90
N ILE A 226 -0.21 17.50 16.29
CA ILE A 226 0.59 16.63 15.40
C ILE A 226 1.29 15.48 16.14
N ASP A 227 1.66 15.69 17.40
CA ASP A 227 2.44 14.69 18.13
C ASP A 227 1.60 13.42 18.32
N LEU A 228 0.35 13.56 18.79
CA LEU A 228 -0.57 12.43 18.95
C LEU A 228 -0.96 11.80 17.59
N LEU A 229 -1.24 12.61 16.56
CA LEU A 229 -1.52 12.12 15.21
C LEU A 229 -0.35 11.32 14.64
N SER A 230 0.88 11.77 14.88
CA SER A 230 2.09 11.09 14.42
C SER A 230 2.35 9.77 15.15
N ASP A 231 2.15 9.75 16.47
CA ASP A 231 2.35 8.55 17.28
C ASP A 231 1.41 7.42 16.84
N TYR A 232 0.12 7.72 16.70
CA TYR A 232 -0.84 6.74 16.17
C TYR A 232 -0.61 6.42 14.69
N GLY A 233 -0.29 7.42 13.87
CA GLY A 233 0.04 7.18 12.46
C GLY A 233 1.14 6.13 12.29
N SER A 234 2.15 6.18 13.17
CA SER A 234 3.23 5.17 13.22
C SER A 234 2.70 3.80 13.65
N GLN A 235 1.81 3.73 14.65
CA GLN A 235 1.17 2.48 15.07
C GLN A 235 0.28 1.90 13.96
N PHE A 236 -0.32 2.72 13.11
CA PHE A 236 -1.06 2.28 11.92
C PHE A 236 -0.16 1.91 10.73
N GLY A 237 1.17 1.98 10.84
CA GLY A 237 2.14 1.53 9.83
C GLY A 237 2.66 2.62 8.90
N LEU A 238 2.41 3.90 9.20
CA LEU A 238 2.87 5.01 8.38
C LEU A 238 4.24 5.56 8.86
N GLY A 239 5.08 5.99 7.93
CA GLY A 239 6.36 6.61 8.25
C GLY A 239 7.51 5.65 8.60
N ALA A 240 7.28 4.34 8.56
CA ALA A 240 8.27 3.28 8.76
C ALA A 240 8.09 2.18 7.71
N THR A 241 9.11 1.33 7.53
CA THR A 241 8.94 0.09 6.74
C THR A 241 7.98 -0.85 7.44
N THR A 242 7.17 -1.57 6.66
CA THR A 242 6.20 -2.53 7.20
C THR A 242 6.85 -3.83 7.65
N GLY A 243 8.06 -4.10 7.16
CA GLY A 243 8.80 -5.34 7.42
C GLY A 243 8.44 -6.48 6.47
N ILE A 244 7.78 -6.18 5.34
CA ILE A 244 7.51 -7.17 4.29
C ILE A 244 8.79 -7.85 3.82
N ASP A 245 8.69 -9.12 3.47
CA ASP A 245 9.76 -9.96 2.94
C ASP A 245 10.13 -9.62 1.48
N LEU A 246 10.39 -8.33 1.23
CA LEU A 246 10.85 -7.77 -0.03
C LEU A 246 11.93 -6.71 0.17
N PRO A 247 12.96 -6.65 -0.71
CA PRO A 247 13.96 -5.61 -0.64
C PRO A 247 13.45 -4.27 -1.21
N GLY A 248 13.97 -3.18 -0.67
CA GLY A 248 13.80 -1.84 -1.26
C GLY A 248 12.52 -1.12 -0.90
N GLU A 249 11.78 -1.60 0.10
CA GLU A 249 10.62 -0.90 0.66
C GLU A 249 10.98 0.53 1.10
N LYS A 250 10.08 1.48 0.81
CA LYS A 250 10.19 2.88 1.23
C LYS A 250 9.36 3.14 2.47
N ARG A 251 9.92 3.94 3.38
CA ARG A 251 9.33 4.24 4.69
C ARG A 251 8.12 5.17 4.63
N GLY A 252 7.89 5.88 3.51
CA GLY A 252 6.98 7.01 3.52
C GLY A 252 7.43 8.12 4.48
N ILE A 253 6.52 9.03 4.80
CA ILE A 253 6.74 10.10 5.79
C ILE A 253 5.47 10.25 6.62
N MET A 254 5.53 9.93 7.92
CA MET A 254 4.59 10.42 8.91
C MET A 254 5.22 11.63 9.59
N PRO A 255 4.84 12.86 9.20
CA PRO A 255 5.55 14.05 9.63
C PRO A 255 5.24 14.40 11.09
N ASN A 256 6.25 14.89 11.80
CA ASN A 256 6.13 15.44 13.15
C ASN A 256 7.14 16.57 13.36
N ARG A 257 7.15 17.15 14.59
CA ARG A 257 8.04 18.27 14.93
C ARG A 257 9.51 17.93 14.76
N ALA A 258 9.93 16.76 15.25
CA ALA A 258 11.32 16.29 15.17
C ALA A 258 11.74 16.05 13.71
N TRP A 259 10.89 15.38 12.92
CA TRP A 259 11.12 15.15 11.50
C TRP A 259 11.29 16.47 10.74
N LYS A 260 10.37 17.44 10.92
CA LYS A 260 10.46 18.72 10.19
C LYS A 260 11.71 19.50 10.55
N LYS A 261 12.08 19.51 11.85
CA LYS A 261 13.32 20.17 12.29
C LYS A 261 14.55 19.50 11.67
N GLY A 262 14.63 18.17 11.67
CA GLY A 262 15.74 17.41 11.10
C GLY A 262 15.83 17.51 9.57
N ALA A 263 14.69 17.32 8.87
CA ALA A 263 14.67 17.24 7.41
C ALA A 263 14.64 18.61 6.71
N ARG A 264 14.14 19.68 7.38
CA ARG A 264 13.92 21.01 6.79
C ARG A 264 14.56 22.15 7.55
N GLY A 265 15.14 21.93 8.72
CA GLY A 265 15.71 22.99 9.58
C GLY A 265 14.69 23.99 10.11
N LYS A 266 13.38 23.69 10.03
CA LYS A 266 12.28 24.61 10.36
C LYS A 266 11.41 24.07 11.49
N SER A 267 10.83 24.99 12.30
CA SER A 267 9.85 24.68 13.31
C SER A 267 8.53 24.20 12.69
N TRP A 268 7.76 23.47 13.47
CA TRP A 268 6.40 23.05 13.12
C TRP A 268 5.41 24.19 13.32
N PHE A 269 4.47 24.37 12.38
CA PHE A 269 3.42 25.36 12.45
C PHE A 269 2.03 24.68 12.40
N ASN A 270 1.01 25.37 12.88
CA ASN A 270 -0.37 24.86 12.84
C ASN A 270 -0.86 24.58 11.41
N GLY A 271 -0.40 25.34 10.41
CA GLY A 271 -0.69 25.08 9.01
C GLY A 271 -0.17 23.73 8.54
N ASP A 272 0.97 23.24 9.07
CA ASP A 272 1.47 21.91 8.77
C ASP A 272 0.52 20.83 9.32
N THR A 273 0.00 21.03 10.55
CA THR A 273 -0.99 20.13 11.16
C THR A 273 -2.28 20.12 10.35
N ILE A 274 -2.78 21.27 9.93
CA ILE A 274 -3.99 21.40 9.11
C ILE A 274 -3.84 20.59 7.82
N ASN A 275 -2.74 20.75 7.10
CA ASN A 275 -2.50 20.00 5.86
C ASN A 275 -2.34 18.49 6.15
N THR A 276 -1.60 18.11 7.20
CA THR A 276 -1.41 16.70 7.59
C THR A 276 -2.73 16.04 7.97
N SER A 277 -3.68 16.77 8.58
CA SER A 277 -4.97 16.23 9.04
C SER A 277 -5.89 15.73 7.92
N ILE A 278 -5.56 16.03 6.67
CA ILE A 278 -6.25 15.51 5.47
C ILE A 278 -5.30 14.69 4.58
N GLY A 279 -4.15 14.27 5.11
CA GLY A 279 -3.18 13.44 4.38
C GLY A 279 -2.41 14.16 3.28
N GLN A 280 -2.21 15.47 3.44
CA GLN A 280 -1.49 16.33 2.50
C GLN A 280 -0.23 16.93 3.16
N GLY A 281 0.41 17.87 2.48
CA GLY A 281 1.61 18.55 2.98
C GLY A 281 2.84 17.65 2.89
N PHE A 282 3.46 17.34 4.03
CA PHE A 282 4.68 16.51 4.07
C PHE A 282 4.41 15.02 4.17
N MET A 283 3.15 14.62 4.37
CA MET A 283 2.78 13.24 4.57
C MET A 283 2.89 12.43 3.28
N LEU A 284 3.61 11.30 3.33
CA LEU A 284 3.76 10.38 2.22
C LEU A 284 3.57 8.94 2.69
N ALA A 285 2.82 8.15 1.94
CA ALA A 285 2.61 6.73 2.18
C ALA A 285 2.82 5.92 0.90
N THR A 286 3.22 4.66 1.04
CA THR A 286 3.21 3.70 -0.06
C THR A 286 1.85 2.99 -0.14
N PRO A 287 1.46 2.44 -1.29
CA PRO A 287 0.27 1.58 -1.40
C PRO A 287 0.28 0.41 -0.41
N LEU A 288 1.44 -0.19 -0.15
CA LEU A 288 1.59 -1.22 0.87
C LEU A 288 1.25 -0.69 2.28
N GLN A 289 1.74 0.49 2.65
CA GLN A 289 1.40 1.12 3.93
C GLN A 289 -0.10 1.44 4.05
N LEU A 290 -0.74 1.85 2.95
CA LEU A 290 -2.19 2.07 2.93
C LEU A 290 -2.97 0.75 3.14
N ALA A 291 -2.51 -0.35 2.54
CA ALA A 291 -3.10 -1.68 2.74
C ALA A 291 -2.91 -2.16 4.19
N VAL A 292 -1.73 -1.98 4.77
CA VAL A 292 -1.44 -2.29 6.19
C VAL A 292 -2.31 -1.45 7.12
N MET A 293 -2.44 -0.14 6.87
CA MET A 293 -3.35 0.73 7.64
C MET A 293 -4.80 0.25 7.53
N SER A 294 -5.25 -0.11 6.32
CA SER A 294 -6.59 -0.65 6.09
C SER A 294 -6.82 -1.96 6.85
N ALA A 295 -5.82 -2.88 6.85
CA ALA A 295 -5.88 -4.13 7.58
C ALA A 295 -5.94 -3.92 9.10
N ARG A 296 -5.15 -2.99 9.64
CA ARG A 296 -5.17 -2.62 11.07
C ARG A 296 -6.46 -1.94 11.49
N ILE A 297 -7.10 -1.15 10.61
CA ILE A 297 -8.43 -0.63 10.86
C ILE A 297 -9.44 -1.78 10.87
N ALA A 298 -9.42 -2.64 9.87
CA ALA A 298 -10.35 -3.76 9.72
C ALA A 298 -10.30 -4.76 10.89
N SER A 299 -9.10 -5.07 11.38
CA SER A 299 -8.85 -6.00 12.50
C SER A 299 -8.99 -5.36 13.89
N ARG A 300 -9.47 -4.11 13.97
CA ARG A 300 -9.62 -3.38 15.23
C ARG A 300 -8.30 -3.20 15.99
N GLY A 301 -7.23 -2.93 15.25
CA GLY A 301 -5.94 -2.59 15.82
C GLY A 301 -4.93 -3.73 15.92
N GLU A 302 -5.26 -4.94 15.49
CA GLU A 302 -4.27 -6.02 15.46
C GLU A 302 -3.13 -5.67 14.49
N VAL A 303 -1.90 -5.84 14.96
CA VAL A 303 -0.69 -5.48 14.20
C VAL A 303 0.00 -6.74 13.71
N ARG A 304 -0.13 -7.02 12.42
CA ARG A 304 0.57 -8.10 11.72
C ARG A 304 1.54 -7.53 10.69
N THR A 305 2.68 -8.20 10.54
CA THR A 305 3.64 -7.88 9.47
C THR A 305 3.16 -8.52 8.18
N PRO A 306 3.08 -7.76 7.07
CA PRO A 306 2.72 -8.35 5.78
C PRO A 306 3.79 -9.33 5.31
N GLN A 307 3.37 -10.48 4.76
CA GLN A 307 4.25 -11.53 4.29
C GLN A 307 3.82 -12.01 2.89
N LEU A 308 4.81 -12.25 2.02
CA LEU A 308 4.59 -12.88 0.71
C LEU A 308 4.76 -14.40 0.77
N VAL A 309 5.74 -14.89 1.54
CA VAL A 309 6.02 -16.31 1.64
C VAL A 309 5.18 -16.94 2.74
N LYS A 310 4.31 -17.89 2.34
CA LYS A 310 3.45 -18.69 3.23
C LYS A 310 4.20 -19.89 3.79
N ALA A 311 4.96 -20.63 2.93
CA ALA A 311 5.67 -21.82 3.35
C ALA A 311 6.99 -21.98 2.59
N ILE A 312 7.97 -22.64 3.23
CA ILE A 312 9.25 -23.04 2.66
C ILE A 312 9.34 -24.57 2.73
N ASN A 313 9.49 -25.25 1.60
CA ASN A 313 9.45 -26.72 1.49
C ASN A 313 8.21 -27.35 2.18
N GLY A 314 7.08 -26.71 2.07
CA GLY A 314 5.82 -27.15 2.68
C GLY A 314 5.71 -26.88 4.19
N GLN A 315 6.73 -26.29 4.82
CA GLN A 315 6.66 -25.84 6.21
C GLN A 315 6.13 -24.42 6.28
N GLU A 316 4.97 -24.25 6.88
CA GLU A 316 4.34 -22.92 7.03
C GLU A 316 5.23 -21.99 7.86
N GLN A 317 5.32 -20.74 7.41
CA GLN A 317 6.04 -19.70 8.14
C GLN A 317 5.13 -19.12 9.23
N PRO A 318 5.70 -18.74 10.38
CA PRO A 318 4.91 -18.19 11.48
C PRO A 318 4.31 -16.83 11.09
N ILE A 319 3.05 -16.61 11.51
CA ILE A 319 2.43 -15.29 11.42
C ILE A 319 3.16 -14.33 12.38
N ILE A 320 3.74 -13.28 11.86
CA ILE A 320 4.47 -12.29 12.65
C ILE A 320 3.48 -11.26 13.20
N LYS A 321 3.17 -11.39 14.49
CA LYS A 321 2.32 -10.45 15.24
C LYS A 321 3.16 -9.54 16.12
N SER A 322 2.72 -8.31 16.34
CA SER A 322 3.27 -7.44 17.37
C SER A 322 2.78 -7.88 18.75
N ASP A 323 3.60 -7.67 19.76
CA ASP A 323 3.21 -7.89 21.17
C ASP A 323 2.19 -6.85 21.67
N LYS A 324 1.97 -5.78 20.92
CA LYS A 324 1.05 -4.69 21.27
C LYS A 324 0.17 -4.34 20.08
N ASP A 325 -1.13 -4.54 20.28
CA ASP A 325 -2.15 -4.04 19.39
C ASP A 325 -2.43 -2.54 19.64
N ILE A 326 -3.08 -1.89 18.68
CA ILE A 326 -3.49 -0.49 18.80
C ILE A 326 -4.69 -0.43 19.74
N SER A 327 -4.49 0.14 20.92
CA SER A 327 -5.52 0.21 21.95
C SER A 327 -6.53 1.33 21.66
N ILE A 328 -7.72 0.95 21.22
CA ILE A 328 -8.88 1.81 20.98
C ILE A 328 -10.14 1.05 21.40
N SER A 329 -11.07 1.75 22.04
CA SER A 329 -12.33 1.15 22.53
C SER A 329 -13.20 0.59 21.40
N ASP A 330 -13.83 -0.56 21.60
CA ASP A 330 -14.70 -1.23 20.62
C ASP A 330 -15.80 -0.33 20.04
N LYS A 331 -16.42 0.49 20.89
CA LYS A 331 -17.45 1.45 20.46
C LYS A 331 -16.95 2.46 19.42
N HIS A 332 -15.64 2.82 19.46
CA HIS A 332 -15.02 3.74 18.50
C HIS A 332 -14.70 3.03 17.19
N TRP A 333 -14.22 1.77 17.27
CA TRP A 333 -14.09 0.91 16.10
C TRP A 333 -15.44 0.74 15.39
N ASP A 334 -16.49 0.36 16.12
CA ASP A 334 -17.84 0.19 15.56
C ASP A 334 -18.37 1.44 14.87
N TYR A 335 -18.10 2.61 15.50
CA TYR A 335 -18.54 3.88 14.94
C TYR A 335 -17.86 4.19 13.62
N VAL A 336 -16.54 4.04 13.57
CA VAL A 336 -15.76 4.34 12.35
C VAL A 336 -15.98 3.29 11.28
N HIS A 337 -16.08 1.99 11.61
CA HIS A 337 -16.40 0.94 10.65
C HIS A 337 -17.74 1.18 9.96
N ARG A 338 -18.78 1.57 10.72
CA ARG A 338 -20.09 1.95 10.14
C ARG A 338 -19.96 3.15 9.21
N ALA A 339 -19.24 4.19 9.62
CA ALA A 339 -19.02 5.35 8.75
C ALA A 339 -18.26 4.97 7.47
N MET A 340 -17.25 4.08 7.54
CA MET A 340 -16.55 3.56 6.36
C MET A 340 -17.44 2.67 5.47
N GLN A 341 -18.36 1.90 6.06
CA GLN A 341 -19.37 1.15 5.30
C GLN A 341 -20.29 2.11 4.55
N ASP A 342 -20.72 3.20 5.18
CA ASP A 342 -21.60 4.20 4.58
C ASP A 342 -20.91 5.04 3.50
N VAL A 343 -19.57 5.09 3.43
CA VAL A 343 -18.82 5.63 2.27
C VAL A 343 -19.21 4.90 0.97
N VAL A 344 -19.52 3.60 1.06
CA VAL A 344 -19.90 2.76 -0.08
C VAL A 344 -21.42 2.64 -0.21
N HIS A 345 -22.15 2.50 0.90
CA HIS A 345 -23.54 2.05 0.89
C HIS A 345 -24.58 3.15 1.12
N SER A 346 -24.16 4.38 1.50
CA SER A 346 -25.11 5.49 1.66
C SER A 346 -25.25 6.33 0.38
N ASP A 347 -26.37 7.03 0.26
CA ASP A 347 -26.66 7.92 -0.87
C ASP A 347 -25.66 9.05 -1.04
N ARG A 348 -24.98 9.46 0.03
CA ARG A 348 -23.96 10.50 0.06
C ARG A 348 -22.54 9.97 0.07
N GLY A 349 -22.39 8.65 0.02
CA GLY A 349 -21.09 8.00 0.05
C GLY A 349 -20.22 8.33 -1.16
N THR A 350 -18.98 8.69 -0.92
CA THR A 350 -18.03 9.07 -1.98
C THR A 350 -17.61 7.90 -2.89
N ALA A 351 -17.92 6.66 -2.50
CA ALA A 351 -17.71 5.44 -3.30
C ALA A 351 -19.02 4.71 -3.61
N ARG A 352 -20.18 5.39 -3.55
CA ARG A 352 -21.49 4.76 -3.80
C ARG A 352 -21.57 4.01 -5.13
N SER A 353 -20.87 4.46 -6.15
CA SER A 353 -20.89 3.82 -7.48
C SER A 353 -20.51 2.35 -7.49
N ILE A 354 -19.76 1.89 -6.46
CA ILE A 354 -19.38 0.47 -6.36
C ILE A 354 -20.33 -0.37 -5.51
N SER A 355 -21.42 0.17 -4.99
CA SER A 355 -22.37 -0.58 -4.15
C SER A 355 -23.36 -1.42 -4.94
N GLU A 356 -23.58 -1.12 -6.21
CA GLU A 356 -24.59 -1.79 -7.04
C GLU A 356 -24.27 -3.27 -7.23
N GLY A 357 -25.28 -4.14 -7.01
CA GLY A 357 -25.17 -5.60 -7.18
C GLY A 357 -24.29 -6.31 -6.14
N LEU A 358 -23.86 -5.66 -5.05
CA LEU A 358 -23.13 -6.32 -3.97
C LEU A 358 -24.04 -7.23 -3.14
N THR A 359 -23.58 -8.45 -2.87
CA THR A 359 -24.21 -9.42 -1.95
C THR A 359 -23.58 -9.38 -0.55
N TYR A 360 -22.54 -8.62 -0.36
CA TYR A 360 -21.81 -8.39 0.89
C TYR A 360 -21.51 -6.89 1.06
N LYS A 361 -21.07 -6.50 2.23
CA LYS A 361 -20.77 -5.10 2.50
C LYS A 361 -19.28 -4.80 2.42
N ILE A 362 -18.94 -3.67 1.81
CA ILE A 362 -17.58 -3.13 1.77
C ILE A 362 -17.53 -1.91 2.68
N ALA A 363 -16.52 -1.82 3.53
CA ALA A 363 -16.14 -0.60 4.21
C ALA A 363 -14.92 0.01 3.52
N GLY A 364 -14.93 1.32 3.27
CA GLY A 364 -13.82 1.94 2.55
C GLY A 364 -13.70 3.44 2.76
N LYS A 365 -12.67 4.04 2.17
CA LYS A 365 -12.48 5.49 2.14
C LYS A 365 -11.77 5.91 0.87
N THR A 366 -12.36 6.84 0.15
CA THR A 366 -11.76 7.49 -1.01
C THR A 366 -10.71 8.51 -0.60
N GLY A 367 -9.67 8.64 -1.41
CA GLY A 367 -8.67 9.69 -1.30
C GLY A 367 -8.44 10.38 -2.64
N THR A 368 -7.98 11.62 -2.56
CA THR A 368 -7.44 12.39 -3.68
C THR A 368 -6.16 13.03 -3.21
N ALA A 369 -5.09 12.82 -3.95
CA ALA A 369 -3.77 13.38 -3.65
C ALA A 369 -3.36 14.35 -4.75
N GLN A 370 -3.06 15.59 -4.37
CA GLN A 370 -2.59 16.59 -5.33
C GLN A 370 -1.28 16.17 -5.97
N ALA A 371 -1.25 16.13 -7.31
CA ALA A 371 -0.05 15.82 -8.08
C ALA A 371 0.82 17.06 -8.31
N ILE A 372 0.21 18.24 -8.39
CA ILE A 372 0.86 19.54 -8.60
C ILE A 372 0.44 20.55 -7.54
N SER A 373 1.33 21.47 -7.23
CA SER A 373 0.97 22.65 -6.45
C SER A 373 0.15 23.61 -7.32
N ILE A 374 -1.03 23.99 -6.83
CA ILE A 374 -1.90 24.97 -7.49
C ILE A 374 -1.79 26.27 -6.70
N ASP A 375 -1.63 27.38 -7.40
CA ASP A 375 -1.58 28.69 -6.78
C ASP A 375 -2.89 29.03 -6.06
N ALA A 376 -2.78 29.90 -5.07
CA ALA A 376 -3.86 30.18 -4.15
C ALA A 376 -5.15 30.69 -4.78
N GLU A 377 -5.01 31.39 -5.89
CA GLU A 377 -6.09 32.05 -6.62
C GLU A 377 -6.70 31.13 -7.68
N ASP A 378 -5.97 30.09 -8.09
CA ASP A 378 -6.41 29.15 -9.13
C ASP A 378 -7.33 28.06 -8.57
N LYS A 379 -8.20 27.55 -9.42
CA LYS A 379 -8.99 26.35 -9.19
C LYS A 379 -8.34 25.20 -9.94
N TYR A 380 -8.27 24.03 -9.30
CA TYR A 380 -7.99 22.79 -9.99
C TYR A 380 -9.07 22.58 -11.08
N ASP A 381 -8.62 22.43 -12.32
CA ASP A 381 -9.48 22.19 -13.48
C ASP A 381 -8.74 21.23 -14.41
N SER A 382 -9.09 19.94 -14.33
CA SER A 382 -8.44 18.88 -15.11
C SER A 382 -8.55 19.10 -16.62
N THR A 383 -9.54 19.87 -17.08
CA THR A 383 -9.71 20.19 -18.51
C THR A 383 -8.65 21.14 -19.05
N LYS A 384 -7.93 21.84 -18.15
CA LYS A 384 -6.92 22.86 -18.49
C LYS A 384 -5.48 22.40 -18.33
N ILE A 385 -5.27 21.22 -17.78
CA ILE A 385 -3.94 20.67 -17.51
C ILE A 385 -3.76 19.32 -18.19
N ALA A 386 -2.51 18.93 -18.44
CA ALA A 386 -2.22 17.61 -19.01
C ALA A 386 -2.63 16.48 -18.04
N GLU A 387 -3.10 15.34 -18.57
CA GLU A 387 -3.53 14.17 -17.77
C GLU A 387 -2.50 13.79 -16.71
N ARG A 388 -1.21 13.85 -17.02
CA ARG A 388 -0.12 13.53 -16.07
C ARG A 388 0.04 14.51 -14.91
N GLN A 389 -0.72 15.59 -14.91
CA GLN A 389 -0.78 16.57 -13.83
C GLN A 389 -2.08 16.45 -13.01
N TRP A 390 -3.00 15.56 -13.42
CA TRP A 390 -4.22 15.32 -12.68
C TRP A 390 -3.91 14.72 -11.30
N ASP A 391 -4.78 15.00 -10.36
CA ASP A 391 -4.67 14.46 -9.00
C ASP A 391 -4.68 12.92 -9.01
N HIS A 392 -3.99 12.32 -8.06
CA HIS A 392 -4.01 10.89 -7.90
C HIS A 392 -5.27 10.44 -7.18
N ALA A 393 -5.88 9.37 -7.65
CA ALA A 393 -7.03 8.73 -7.04
C ALA A 393 -6.59 7.59 -6.10
N LEU A 394 -7.08 7.60 -4.86
CA LEU A 394 -6.76 6.58 -3.87
C LEU A 394 -8.02 5.95 -3.30
N PHE A 395 -7.88 4.72 -2.84
CA PHE A 395 -8.93 4.03 -2.12
C PHE A 395 -8.33 3.03 -1.13
N ILE A 396 -8.85 3.00 0.08
CA ILE A 396 -8.66 1.91 1.04
C ILE A 396 -9.99 1.23 1.27
N ALA A 397 -9.98 -0.08 1.46
CA ALA A 397 -11.19 -0.84 1.75
C ALA A 397 -10.88 -2.13 2.50
N PHE A 398 -11.90 -2.67 3.15
CA PHE A 398 -11.91 -4.03 3.65
C PHE A 398 -13.29 -4.67 3.46
N ALA A 399 -13.32 -5.99 3.37
CA ALA A 399 -14.54 -6.76 3.16
C ALA A 399 -14.41 -8.20 3.74
N PRO A 400 -15.57 -8.83 4.12
CA PRO A 400 -16.85 -8.19 4.40
C PRO A 400 -16.73 -7.15 5.52
N ALA A 401 -17.59 -6.13 5.57
CA ALA A 401 -17.46 -5.07 6.58
C ALA A 401 -17.77 -5.53 8.02
N ASP A 402 -18.56 -6.57 8.16
CA ASP A 402 -19.01 -7.17 9.43
C ASP A 402 -18.09 -8.29 9.92
N ASP A 403 -17.37 -8.99 9.03
CA ASP A 403 -16.35 -10.00 9.35
C ASP A 403 -15.18 -9.89 8.36
N PRO A 404 -14.29 -8.88 8.56
CA PRO A 404 -13.28 -8.55 7.58
C PRO A 404 -12.27 -9.66 7.32
N LYS A 405 -12.10 -10.05 6.03
CA LYS A 405 -11.16 -11.08 5.58
C LYS A 405 -10.04 -10.52 4.70
N ILE A 406 -10.36 -9.53 3.87
CA ILE A 406 -9.41 -8.91 2.95
C ILE A 406 -9.38 -7.40 3.15
N ALA A 407 -8.18 -6.81 3.15
CA ALA A 407 -7.96 -5.37 3.18
C ALA A 407 -7.16 -4.92 1.97
N ILE A 408 -7.50 -3.75 1.41
CA ILE A 408 -6.88 -3.20 0.20
C ILE A 408 -6.39 -1.78 0.45
N GLY A 409 -5.21 -1.48 -0.11
CA GLY A 409 -4.70 -0.14 -0.32
C GLY A 409 -4.32 0.05 -1.78
N LEU A 410 -4.82 1.13 -2.39
CA LEU A 410 -4.65 1.30 -3.83
C LEU A 410 -4.51 2.78 -4.22
N ILE A 411 -3.72 3.01 -5.26
CA ILE A 411 -3.60 4.29 -5.95
C ILE A 411 -3.72 4.11 -7.46
N VAL A 412 -4.37 5.06 -8.11
CA VAL A 412 -4.32 5.29 -9.56
C VAL A 412 -3.68 6.65 -9.78
N GLU A 413 -2.47 6.66 -10.36
CA GLU A 413 -1.79 7.91 -10.71
C GLU A 413 -2.64 8.68 -11.73
N ASN A 414 -2.83 9.98 -11.48
CA ASN A 414 -3.56 10.89 -12.34
C ASN A 414 -5.01 10.43 -12.66
N GLY A 415 -5.64 9.75 -11.69
CA GLY A 415 -7.01 9.22 -11.82
C GLY A 415 -8.10 10.17 -11.33
N GLU A 416 -7.76 11.38 -10.87
CA GLU A 416 -8.61 12.44 -10.34
C GLU A 416 -9.38 12.03 -9.06
N HIS A 417 -10.36 11.15 -9.17
CA HIS A 417 -11.28 10.86 -8.07
C HIS A 417 -11.23 9.41 -7.63
N GLY A 418 -11.01 9.19 -6.32
CA GLY A 418 -10.92 7.86 -5.73
C GLY A 418 -12.17 7.00 -5.96
N GLY A 419 -13.36 7.61 -5.92
CA GLY A 419 -14.63 6.89 -6.11
C GLY A 419 -14.86 6.36 -7.54
N SER A 420 -14.40 7.07 -8.56
CA SER A 420 -14.59 6.69 -9.97
C SER A 420 -13.43 5.93 -10.59
N ALA A 421 -12.18 6.20 -10.17
CA ALA A 421 -11.01 5.58 -10.77
C ALA A 421 -10.42 4.45 -9.92
N ALA A 422 -10.37 4.60 -8.59
CA ALA A 422 -9.72 3.64 -7.69
C ALA A 422 -10.71 2.61 -7.13
N ALA A 423 -11.87 3.03 -6.61
CA ALA A 423 -12.82 2.13 -5.98
C ALA A 423 -13.30 0.97 -6.87
N PRO A 424 -13.56 1.15 -8.20
CA PRO A 424 -13.94 0.04 -9.07
C PRO A 424 -12.85 -1.04 -9.20
N ILE A 425 -11.57 -0.67 -9.18
CA ILE A 425 -10.46 -1.62 -9.24
C ILE A 425 -10.42 -2.44 -7.95
N ALA A 426 -10.54 -1.80 -6.78
CA ALA A 426 -10.62 -2.48 -5.50
C ALA A 426 -11.83 -3.44 -5.45
N ARG A 427 -13.00 -2.99 -5.94
CA ARG A 427 -14.20 -3.82 -6.04
C ARG A 427 -13.95 -5.10 -6.83
N ALA A 428 -13.33 -5.02 -8.01
CA ALA A 428 -13.06 -6.18 -8.85
C ALA A 428 -12.24 -7.25 -8.11
N VAL A 429 -11.20 -6.83 -7.36
CA VAL A 429 -10.37 -7.76 -6.58
C VAL A 429 -11.14 -8.35 -5.39
N ILE A 430 -11.97 -7.55 -4.70
CA ILE A 430 -12.79 -8.04 -3.59
C ILE A 430 -13.84 -9.02 -4.10
N ASP A 431 -14.53 -8.72 -5.22
CA ASP A 431 -15.51 -9.62 -5.84
C ASP A 431 -14.87 -10.99 -6.17
N ALA A 432 -13.69 -11.00 -6.77
CA ALA A 432 -12.96 -12.21 -7.10
C ALA A 432 -12.59 -13.02 -5.84
N TYR A 433 -12.13 -12.35 -4.77
CA TYR A 433 -11.83 -12.98 -3.48
C TYR A 433 -13.08 -13.63 -2.86
N MET A 434 -14.19 -12.91 -2.86
CA MET A 434 -15.45 -13.41 -2.29
C MET A 434 -16.01 -14.60 -3.07
N GLN A 435 -15.84 -14.61 -4.40
CA GLN A 435 -16.27 -15.72 -5.26
C GLN A 435 -15.44 -16.98 -5.06
N SER A 436 -14.10 -16.87 -4.94
CA SER A 436 -13.24 -18.03 -4.70
C SER A 436 -13.51 -18.69 -3.35
N ASN A 437 -13.75 -17.92 -2.31
CA ASN A 437 -14.07 -18.46 -0.98
C ASN A 437 -15.44 -19.13 -0.91
N LEU A 438 -16.43 -18.63 -1.66
CA LEU A 438 -17.75 -19.30 -1.77
C LEU A 438 -17.65 -20.66 -2.46
N SER A 439 -16.83 -20.78 -3.52
CA SER A 439 -16.63 -22.05 -4.24
C SER A 439 -15.90 -23.09 -3.38
N THR A 440 -14.91 -22.67 -2.59
CA THR A 440 -14.18 -23.57 -1.67
C THR A 440 -15.11 -24.10 -0.56
N SER A 441 -15.93 -23.23 0.05
CA SER A 441 -16.86 -23.66 1.10
C SER A 441 -18.02 -24.56 0.61
N MET A 442 -18.34 -24.51 -0.69
CA MET A 442 -19.29 -25.42 -1.33
C MET A 442 -18.68 -26.77 -1.71
N ALA A 443 -17.36 -26.81 -1.98
CA ALA A 443 -16.64 -28.04 -2.31
C ALA A 443 -16.30 -28.89 -1.07
N GLU A 444 -16.29 -28.30 0.12
CA GLU A 444 -16.03 -28.94 1.41
C GLU A 444 -17.31 -29.46 2.11
N ARG A 445 -18.50 -29.20 1.55
CA ARG A 445 -19.81 -29.72 1.99
C ARG A 445 -20.30 -30.83 1.11
#